data_b92865117eee1128670f3216aace0193
#
_entry.id   b92865117eee1128670f3216aace0193
#
_cell.length_a   1.000
_cell.length_b   1.000
_cell.length_c   1.000
_cell.angle_alpha   90.00
_cell.angle_beta   90.00
_cell.angle_gamma   90.00
#
_symmetry.space_group_name_H-M   'P 1'
#
loop_
_entity.id
_entity.type
_entity.pdbx_description
1 polymer ?
#
loop_
_entity_poly.entity_id
_entity_poly.type
_entity_poly.pdbx_seq_one_letter_code
_entity_poly.pdbx_strand_id
1 'polypeptide(L)'
;MINQDDFRSALGKYVTGITIVTCNSKNGPIGMTANSFSSLSLSPPLVLWSPAKASKRHDTFLRAEKFIIHIANEDQIELCKSFSNSADGGDAVNWEFNNEGEAFIKNCSARFECIKYNHFDGGDHSIIVGEVKKFETTDHKPLVYWGGAYTKL
;
A
#
# COMPACT_ATOMS: atom_id res chain seq x y z
N MET A 1 24.37 -11.84 -16.89
CA MET A 1 23.74 -11.56 -15.58
C MET A 1 23.09 -10.17 -15.65
N ILE A 2 21.86 -10.02 -15.14
CA ILE A 2 21.15 -8.74 -15.15
C ILE A 2 21.76 -7.80 -14.11
N ASN A 3 22.13 -6.57 -14.54
CA ASN A 3 22.53 -5.51 -13.63
C ASN A 3 21.28 -5.00 -12.88
N GLN A 4 21.33 -4.98 -11.56
CA GLN A 4 20.16 -4.61 -10.74
C GLN A 4 19.77 -3.13 -10.87
N ASP A 5 20.73 -2.23 -11.06
CA ASP A 5 20.46 -0.80 -11.19
C ASP A 5 19.83 -0.49 -12.55
N ASP A 6 20.31 -1.12 -13.60
CA ASP A 6 19.72 -1.01 -14.93
C ASP A 6 18.30 -1.58 -14.94
N PHE A 7 18.08 -2.72 -14.28
CA PHE A 7 16.77 -3.33 -14.17
C PHE A 7 15.80 -2.43 -13.39
N ARG A 8 16.23 -1.90 -12.26
CA ARG A 8 15.43 -0.94 -11.47
C ARG A 8 15.08 0.30 -12.26
N SER A 9 16.04 0.84 -13.02
CA SER A 9 15.81 1.99 -13.91
C SER A 9 14.77 1.69 -14.99
N ALA A 10 14.84 0.50 -15.59
CA ALA A 10 13.86 0.05 -16.57
C ALA A 10 12.45 -0.09 -15.97
N LEU A 11 12.34 -0.69 -14.79
CA LEU A 11 11.06 -0.77 -14.04
C LEU A 11 10.49 0.62 -13.72
N GLY A 12 11.35 1.59 -13.42
CA GLY A 12 10.96 2.98 -13.14
C GLY A 12 10.31 3.71 -14.32
N LYS A 13 10.39 3.16 -15.54
CA LYS A 13 9.68 3.72 -16.71
C LYS A 13 8.17 3.49 -16.65
N TYR A 14 7.74 2.52 -15.86
CA TYR A 14 6.31 2.25 -15.66
C TYR A 14 5.71 3.24 -14.66
N VAL A 15 4.85 4.13 -15.15
CA VAL A 15 4.12 5.09 -14.31
C VAL A 15 3.10 4.35 -13.47
N THR A 16 3.11 4.59 -12.16
CA THR A 16 2.14 4.02 -11.23
C THR A 16 1.47 5.09 -10.39
N GLY A 17 0.38 4.73 -9.72
CA GLY A 17 -0.03 5.40 -8.51
C GLY A 17 0.89 5.04 -7.35
N ILE A 18 0.56 5.53 -6.17
CA ILE A 18 1.22 5.16 -4.92
C ILE A 18 0.15 4.81 -3.89
N THR A 19 0.41 3.79 -3.10
CA THR A 19 -0.50 3.36 -2.04
C THR A 19 0.16 3.44 -0.67
N ILE A 20 -0.68 3.56 0.36
CA ILE A 20 -0.33 3.25 1.74
C ILE A 20 -1.19 2.07 2.16
N VAL A 21 -0.56 0.96 2.50
CA VAL A 21 -1.25 -0.21 3.03
C VAL A 21 -1.14 -0.20 4.54
N THR A 22 -2.25 -0.40 5.24
CA THR A 22 -2.31 -0.39 6.72
C THR A 22 -2.89 -1.68 7.26
N CYS A 23 -2.44 -2.07 8.43
CA CYS A 23 -3.06 -3.12 9.23
C CYS A 23 -2.84 -2.86 10.72
N ASN A 24 -3.60 -3.54 11.57
CA ASN A 24 -3.37 -3.50 13.01
C ASN A 24 -2.24 -4.46 13.39
N SER A 25 -1.40 -4.05 14.32
CA SER A 25 -0.37 -4.87 14.92
C SER A 25 -0.52 -4.92 16.45
N LYS A 26 0.32 -5.73 17.11
CA LYS A 26 0.33 -5.81 18.59
C LYS A 26 0.60 -4.47 19.26
N ASN A 27 1.35 -3.59 18.61
CA ASN A 27 1.79 -2.29 19.13
C ASN A 27 1.00 -1.12 18.53
N GLY A 28 -0.15 -1.38 17.96
CA GLY A 28 -0.99 -0.38 17.30
C GLY A 28 -0.97 -0.50 15.78
N PRO A 29 -1.61 0.44 15.08
CA PRO A 29 -1.66 0.41 13.63
C PRO A 29 -0.30 0.66 12.99
N ILE A 30 -0.04 -0.02 11.88
CA ILE A 30 1.14 0.19 11.05
C ILE A 30 0.74 0.42 9.61
N GLY A 31 1.64 1.03 8.86
CA GLY A 31 1.49 1.25 7.42
C GLY A 31 2.78 1.03 6.66
N MET A 32 2.64 0.90 5.36
CA MET A 32 3.75 0.77 4.42
C MET A 32 3.37 1.45 3.10
N THR A 33 4.25 2.30 2.59
CA THR A 33 4.12 2.88 1.26
C THR A 33 4.54 1.86 0.22
N ALA A 34 3.71 1.66 -0.79
CA ALA A 34 3.96 0.70 -1.86
C ALA A 34 3.37 1.16 -3.19
N ASN A 35 4.10 0.94 -4.28
CA ASN A 35 3.60 1.12 -5.65
C ASN A 35 3.36 -0.21 -6.37
N SER A 36 3.46 -1.32 -5.66
CA SER A 36 3.24 -2.67 -6.19
C SER A 36 1.76 -3.07 -6.29
N PHE A 37 0.86 -2.18 -5.95
CA PHE A 37 -0.58 -2.40 -6.05
C PHE A 37 -1.02 -2.67 -7.49
N SER A 38 -1.92 -3.66 -7.64
CA SER A 38 -2.61 -3.92 -8.90
C SER A 38 -4.04 -4.41 -8.66
N SER A 39 -4.94 -4.03 -9.54
CA SER A 39 -6.23 -4.71 -9.68
C SER A 39 -6.00 -6.14 -10.17
N LEU A 40 -6.86 -7.08 -9.79
CA LEU A 40 -6.73 -8.49 -10.17
C LEU A 40 -8.02 -9.08 -10.73
N SER A 41 -9.13 -8.99 -10.00
CA SER A 41 -10.39 -9.63 -10.38
C SER A 41 -11.59 -8.76 -9.99
N LEU A 42 -12.66 -8.82 -10.77
CA LEU A 42 -13.91 -8.18 -10.43
C LEU A 42 -14.90 -9.15 -9.77
N SER A 43 -14.78 -10.45 -10.03
CA SER A 43 -15.65 -11.47 -9.45
C SER A 43 -14.87 -12.77 -9.16
N PRO A 44 -14.47 -13.01 -7.89
CA PRO A 44 -14.60 -12.13 -6.74
C PRO A 44 -13.76 -10.85 -6.89
N PRO A 45 -14.07 -9.76 -6.13
CA PRO A 45 -13.31 -8.51 -6.23
C PRO A 45 -11.96 -8.63 -5.52
N LEU A 46 -10.90 -8.83 -6.28
CA LEU A 46 -9.54 -9.04 -5.76
C LEU A 46 -8.60 -7.92 -6.21
N VAL A 47 -7.70 -7.58 -5.31
CA VAL A 47 -6.53 -6.71 -5.53
C VAL A 47 -5.28 -7.39 -4.99
N LEU A 48 -4.11 -6.94 -5.42
CA LEU A 48 -2.83 -7.44 -4.90
C LEU A 48 -1.86 -6.30 -4.63
N TRP A 49 -0.89 -6.58 -3.77
CA TRP A 49 0.28 -5.76 -3.52
C TRP A 49 1.42 -6.64 -3.01
N SER A 50 2.64 -6.11 -2.91
CA SER A 50 3.80 -6.95 -2.61
C SER A 50 4.76 -6.26 -1.63
N PRO A 51 4.77 -6.65 -0.34
CA PRO A 51 5.78 -6.19 0.61
C PRO A 51 7.12 -6.88 0.39
N ALA A 52 8.21 -6.11 0.55
CA ALA A 52 9.57 -6.64 0.51
C ALA A 52 9.84 -7.52 1.75
N LYS A 53 10.43 -8.70 1.55
CA LYS A 53 10.81 -9.62 2.64
C LYS A 53 11.83 -9.01 3.60
N ALA A 54 12.69 -8.12 3.11
CA ALA A 54 13.67 -7.40 3.93
C ALA A 54 13.05 -6.35 4.86
N SER A 55 11.79 -5.95 4.65
CA SER A 55 11.12 -5.01 5.54
C SER A 55 10.79 -5.64 6.88
N LYS A 56 11.07 -4.93 7.98
CA LYS A 56 10.67 -5.35 9.34
C LYS A 56 9.15 -5.49 9.50
N ARG A 57 8.36 -4.89 8.62
CA ARG A 57 6.89 -4.94 8.60
C ARG A 57 6.32 -6.10 7.80
N HIS A 58 7.15 -6.76 6.99
CA HIS A 58 6.73 -7.83 6.08
C HIS A 58 5.90 -8.91 6.79
N ASP A 59 6.41 -9.48 7.86
CA ASP A 59 5.75 -10.60 8.55
C ASP A 59 4.44 -10.19 9.22
N THR A 60 4.35 -8.95 9.69
CA THR A 60 3.10 -8.42 10.25
C THR A 60 2.01 -8.36 9.18
N PHE A 61 2.33 -7.80 8.00
CA PHE A 61 1.39 -7.78 6.88
C PHE A 61 1.05 -9.18 6.36
N LEU A 62 2.03 -10.07 6.30
CA LEU A 62 1.82 -11.44 5.82
C LEU A 62 0.88 -12.22 6.74
N ARG A 63 0.95 -12.01 8.05
CA ARG A 63 0.07 -12.64 9.03
C ARG A 63 -1.28 -11.95 9.19
N ALA A 64 -1.39 -10.67 8.82
CA ALA A 64 -2.64 -9.92 8.96
C ALA A 64 -3.76 -10.57 8.14
N GLU A 65 -4.89 -10.84 8.78
CA GLU A 65 -6.08 -11.33 8.07
C GLU A 65 -6.84 -10.22 7.37
N LYS A 66 -6.70 -8.98 7.86
CA LYS A 66 -7.34 -7.78 7.32
C LYS A 66 -6.30 -6.70 7.10
N PHE A 67 -6.47 -5.96 6.03
CA PHE A 67 -5.65 -4.80 5.72
C PHE A 67 -6.44 -3.81 4.86
N ILE A 68 -5.99 -2.57 4.85
CA ILE A 68 -6.63 -1.50 4.09
C ILE A 68 -5.62 -0.91 3.11
N ILE A 69 -5.99 -0.80 1.85
CA ILE A 69 -5.17 -0.16 0.82
C ILE A 69 -5.75 1.23 0.53
N HIS A 70 -4.90 2.24 0.64
CA HIS A 70 -5.24 3.63 0.37
C HIS A 70 -4.50 4.09 -0.89
N ILE A 71 -5.23 4.54 -1.90
CA ILE A 71 -4.64 5.25 -3.04
C ILE A 71 -4.35 6.67 -2.57
N ALA A 72 -3.08 7.01 -2.42
CA ALA A 72 -2.68 8.33 -1.93
C ALA A 72 -3.09 9.44 -2.91
N ASN A 73 -3.52 10.56 -2.38
CA ASN A 73 -3.81 11.76 -3.17
C ASN A 73 -2.54 12.62 -3.34
N GLU A 74 -2.62 13.61 -4.24
CA GLU A 74 -1.48 14.46 -4.60
C GLU A 74 -0.94 15.32 -3.44
N ASP A 75 -1.71 15.52 -2.36
CA ASP A 75 -1.30 16.29 -1.19
C ASP A 75 -0.74 15.40 -0.06
N GLN A 76 -0.67 14.09 -0.25
CA GLN A 76 -0.21 13.12 0.74
C GLN A 76 1.25 12.66 0.54
N ILE A 77 2.08 13.45 -0.14
CA ILE A 77 3.50 13.12 -0.38
C ILE A 77 4.26 12.90 0.92
N GLU A 78 4.11 13.80 1.90
CA GLU A 78 4.82 13.70 3.18
C GLU A 78 4.37 12.48 3.97
N LEU A 79 3.09 12.13 3.89
CA LEU A 79 2.56 10.91 4.50
C LEU A 79 3.18 9.64 3.86
N CYS A 80 3.26 9.60 2.54
CA CYS A 80 3.93 8.50 1.82
C CYS A 80 5.40 8.36 2.21
N LYS A 81 6.13 9.48 2.33
CA LYS A 81 7.52 9.50 2.80
C LYS A 81 7.64 8.99 4.23
N SER A 82 6.74 9.40 5.12
CA SER A 82 6.72 8.95 6.51
C SER A 82 6.58 7.43 6.61
N PHE A 83 5.64 6.83 5.89
CA PHE A 83 5.47 5.38 5.88
C PHE A 83 6.53 4.61 5.10
N SER A 84 7.32 5.27 4.29
CA SER A 84 8.53 4.67 3.72
C SER A 84 9.64 4.50 4.76
N ASN A 85 9.66 5.35 5.80
CA ASN A 85 10.70 5.40 6.82
C ASN A 85 10.30 4.79 8.16
N SER A 86 9.02 4.81 8.53
CA SER A 86 8.53 4.29 9.81
C SER A 86 7.21 3.52 9.65
N ALA A 87 7.00 2.58 10.57
CA ALA A 87 5.80 1.73 10.55
C ALA A 87 4.54 2.46 11.06
N ASP A 88 4.70 3.37 12.00
CA ASP A 88 3.59 4.12 12.61
C ASP A 88 3.24 5.42 11.87
N GLY A 89 4.03 5.80 10.86
CA GLY A 89 3.86 7.03 10.09
C GLY A 89 4.26 8.30 10.83
N GLY A 90 4.73 8.20 12.08
CA GLY A 90 5.14 9.35 12.89
C GLY A 90 4.02 10.38 13.08
N ASP A 91 4.39 11.65 13.20
CA ASP A 91 3.45 12.76 13.44
C ASP A 91 2.63 13.15 12.19
N ALA A 92 2.98 12.60 11.01
CA ALA A 92 2.29 12.92 9.76
C ALA A 92 0.93 12.23 9.62
N VAL A 93 0.64 11.22 10.43
CA VAL A 93 -0.58 10.43 10.31
C VAL A 93 -1.61 10.78 11.39
N ASN A 94 -2.85 10.97 10.96
CA ASN A 94 -4.02 11.00 11.84
C ASN A 94 -4.81 9.71 11.62
N TRP A 95 -4.65 8.76 12.54
CA TRP A 95 -5.35 7.51 12.48
C TRP A 95 -6.84 7.70 12.78
N GLU A 96 -7.67 7.13 11.93
CA GLU A 96 -9.10 6.92 12.14
C GLU A 96 -9.37 5.42 12.28
N PHE A 97 -10.51 5.07 12.83
CA PHE A 97 -10.88 3.67 13.03
C PHE A 97 -12.28 3.41 12.47
N ASN A 98 -12.44 2.32 11.72
CA ASN A 98 -13.75 1.89 11.26
C ASN A 98 -14.53 1.17 12.38
N ASN A 99 -15.75 0.74 12.09
CA ASN A 99 -16.62 0.07 13.06
C ASN A 99 -16.06 -1.28 13.56
N GLU A 100 -15.11 -1.86 12.84
CA GLU A 100 -14.44 -3.11 13.22
C GLU A 100 -13.12 -2.88 13.95
N GLY A 101 -12.76 -1.62 14.23
CA GLY A 101 -11.53 -1.24 14.94
C GLY A 101 -10.29 -1.26 14.04
N GLU A 102 -10.44 -1.28 12.73
CA GLU A 102 -9.32 -1.22 11.80
C GLU A 102 -8.92 0.23 11.54
N ALA A 103 -7.63 0.49 11.68
CA ALA A 103 -7.08 1.82 11.47
C ALA A 103 -6.97 2.17 9.98
N PHE A 104 -7.40 3.37 9.65
CA PHE A 104 -7.31 3.88 8.28
C PHE A 104 -6.93 5.36 8.22
N ILE A 105 -6.64 5.82 7.01
CA ILE A 105 -6.23 7.19 6.69
C ILE A 105 -7.32 7.84 5.84
N LYS A 106 -7.72 9.04 6.22
CA LYS A 106 -8.71 9.83 5.47
C LYS A 106 -8.12 10.54 4.26
N ASN A 107 -9.02 11.07 3.45
CA ASN A 107 -8.73 11.96 2.32
C ASN A 107 -7.89 11.33 1.20
N CYS A 108 -7.76 10.02 1.18
CA CYS A 108 -7.16 9.31 0.04
C CYS A 108 -8.08 9.40 -1.19
N SER A 109 -7.52 9.25 -2.39
CA SER A 109 -8.32 9.21 -3.63
C SER A 109 -9.27 8.02 -3.66
N ALA A 110 -8.83 6.88 -3.13
CA ALA A 110 -9.67 5.70 -2.91
C ALA A 110 -9.14 4.89 -1.72
N ARG A 111 -10.02 4.09 -1.12
CA ARG A 111 -9.71 3.19 -0.02
C ARG A 111 -10.39 1.85 -0.23
N PHE A 112 -9.67 0.76 -0.03
CA PHE A 112 -10.17 -0.60 -0.15
C PHE A 112 -9.95 -1.34 1.17
N GLU A 113 -11.02 -1.77 1.83
CA GLU A 113 -10.98 -2.59 3.03
C GLU A 113 -10.99 -4.07 2.60
N CYS A 114 -9.91 -4.80 2.91
CA CYS A 114 -9.64 -6.13 2.39
C CYS A 114 -9.54 -7.18 3.49
N ILE A 115 -10.02 -8.37 3.17
CA ILE A 115 -9.67 -9.61 3.87
C ILE A 115 -8.63 -10.35 3.02
N LYS A 116 -7.57 -10.84 3.65
CA LYS A 116 -6.56 -11.61 2.93
C LYS A 116 -7.20 -12.84 2.26
N TYR A 117 -7.05 -12.93 0.96
CA TYR A 117 -7.55 -14.03 0.16
C TYR A 117 -6.50 -15.13 0.03
N ASN A 118 -5.26 -14.77 -0.27
CA ASN A 118 -4.13 -15.68 -0.38
C ASN A 118 -2.81 -14.88 -0.37
N HIS A 119 -1.68 -15.59 -0.29
CA HIS A 119 -0.36 -15.00 -0.51
C HIS A 119 0.54 -15.99 -1.24
N PHE A 120 1.55 -15.47 -1.94
CA PHE A 120 2.47 -16.24 -2.76
C PHE A 120 3.89 -15.74 -2.59
N ASP A 121 4.86 -16.63 -2.78
CA ASP A 121 6.25 -16.24 -2.88
C ASP A 121 6.51 -15.45 -4.16
N GLY A 122 7.28 -14.38 -4.07
CA GLY A 122 7.61 -13.47 -5.17
C GLY A 122 9.08 -13.07 -5.20
N GLY A 123 9.99 -14.00 -4.91
CA GLY A 123 11.43 -13.71 -4.88
C GLY A 123 11.82 -12.97 -3.60
N ASP A 124 12.31 -11.74 -3.69
CA ASP A 124 12.62 -10.88 -2.54
C ASP A 124 11.39 -10.15 -1.97
N HIS A 125 10.20 -10.41 -2.53
CA HIS A 125 8.90 -9.94 -2.07
C HIS A 125 7.97 -11.12 -1.82
N SER A 126 6.87 -10.88 -1.10
CA SER A 126 5.68 -11.75 -1.09
C SER A 126 4.55 -11.04 -1.82
N ILE A 127 3.68 -11.78 -2.49
CA ILE A 127 2.48 -11.26 -3.12
C ILE A 127 1.31 -11.52 -2.17
N ILE A 128 0.61 -10.46 -1.76
CA ILE A 128 -0.59 -10.58 -0.93
C ILE A 128 -1.80 -10.22 -1.78
N VAL A 129 -2.73 -11.15 -1.86
CA VAL A 129 -4.03 -10.96 -2.55
C VAL A 129 -5.08 -10.69 -1.49
N GLY A 130 -5.84 -9.62 -1.67
CA GLY A 130 -6.95 -9.24 -0.82
C GLY A 130 -8.29 -9.29 -1.56
N GLU A 131 -9.31 -9.82 -0.89
CA GLU A 131 -10.69 -9.68 -1.32
C GLU A 131 -11.26 -8.38 -0.76
N VAL A 132 -11.70 -7.50 -1.63
CA VAL A 132 -12.27 -6.21 -1.25
C VAL A 132 -13.68 -6.41 -0.70
N LYS A 133 -13.91 -6.03 0.56
CA LYS A 133 -15.20 -6.10 1.22
C LYS A 133 -15.95 -4.77 1.20
N LYS A 134 -15.19 -3.68 1.21
CA LYS A 134 -15.74 -2.31 1.14
C LYS A 134 -14.73 -1.41 0.44
N PHE A 135 -15.23 -0.42 -0.26
CA PHE A 135 -14.38 0.63 -0.82
C PHE A 135 -15.07 1.99 -0.76
N GLU A 136 -14.26 3.02 -0.76
CA GLU A 136 -14.69 4.42 -0.84
C GLU A 136 -13.81 5.17 -1.83
N THR A 137 -14.38 6.17 -2.47
CA THR A 137 -13.67 7.09 -3.37
C THR A 137 -13.94 8.53 -2.98
N THR A 138 -13.04 9.42 -3.35
CA THR A 138 -13.17 10.87 -3.20
C THR A 138 -12.86 11.54 -4.53
N ASP A 139 -13.07 12.86 -4.61
CA ASP A 139 -12.71 13.67 -5.79
C ASP A 139 -11.24 14.12 -5.78
N HIS A 140 -10.44 13.70 -4.78
CA HIS A 140 -9.02 14.01 -4.74
C HIS A 140 -8.27 13.33 -5.89
N LYS A 141 -7.40 14.08 -6.56
CA LYS A 141 -6.53 13.53 -7.61
C LYS A 141 -5.48 12.59 -7.01
N PRO A 142 -5.24 11.43 -7.64
CA PRO A 142 -4.23 10.50 -7.15
C PRO A 142 -2.81 11.04 -7.32
N LEU A 143 -1.93 10.66 -6.39
CA LEU A 143 -0.51 10.91 -6.49
C LEU A 143 0.10 9.95 -7.52
N VAL A 144 1.02 10.46 -8.34
CA VAL A 144 1.73 9.71 -9.38
C VAL A 144 3.15 9.41 -8.94
N TYR A 145 3.63 8.21 -9.24
CA TYR A 145 5.00 7.77 -9.00
C TYR A 145 5.64 7.32 -10.30
N TRP A 146 6.76 7.96 -10.66
CA TRP A 146 7.49 7.68 -11.89
C TRP A 146 8.97 7.99 -11.73
N GLY A 147 9.83 7.08 -12.23
CA GLY A 147 11.27 7.27 -12.20
C GLY A 147 11.85 7.45 -10.80
N GLY A 148 11.22 6.85 -9.78
CA GLY A 148 11.65 6.98 -8.39
C GLY A 148 11.22 8.29 -7.71
N ALA A 149 10.32 9.07 -8.33
CA ALA A 149 9.86 10.35 -7.80
C ALA A 149 8.34 10.49 -7.79
N TYR A 150 7.83 11.26 -6.84
CA TYR A 150 6.43 11.66 -6.80
C TYR A 150 6.17 12.81 -7.77
N THR A 151 5.04 12.76 -8.46
CA THR A 151 4.59 13.84 -9.32
C THR A 151 3.07 13.97 -9.29
N LYS A 152 2.56 15.08 -9.79
CA LYS A 152 1.13 15.37 -9.88
C LYS A 152 0.63 15.26 -11.33
N LEU A 153 -0.65 14.98 -11.49
CA LEU A 153 -1.34 15.00 -12.79
C LEU A 153 -1.57 16.43 -13.29
#